data_dbecf54ceaa81ccf418525ccc205f814
#
_entry.id   dbecf54ceaa81ccf418525ccc205f814
#
_cell.length_a   1.000
_cell.length_b   1.000
_cell.length_c   1.000
_cell.angle_alpha   90.00
_cell.angle_beta   90.00
_cell.angle_gamma   90.00
#
_symmetry.space_group_name_H-M   'P 1'
#
loop_
_entity.id
_entity.type
_entity.pdbx_description
1 polymer ?
#
loop_
_entity_poly.entity_id
_entity_poly.type
_entity_poly.pdbx_seq_one_letter_code
_entity_poly.pdbx_strand_id
1 'polypeptide(L)'
;MSSTPPSTLHVPSSTADAAPDTLHVAVVGAGKAGTAIARSLLDAGYRVSISASGDPSRLELMIDFVTPGAEPKWTHDAVTDADLVVLALPLHRLKTVDPALLAGRVVVDTMNYWPPVDGEIPAFAAGDRPSSEVVQEMFPGAAVVKTFSHTGYHHLEPDRRPAGHPERRGLAVAGNEHDAVALVSAVVDRIGYDPVPVNSLA
;
A
#
# COMPACT_ATOMS: atom_id res chain seq x y z
N MET A 1 4.08 24.41 -25.45
CA MET A 1 3.70 24.00 -24.08
C MET A 1 2.51 23.06 -24.23
N SER A 2 2.76 21.75 -24.27
CA SER A 2 1.71 20.75 -24.42
C SER A 2 1.26 20.35 -23.03
N SER A 3 0.07 20.81 -22.61
CA SER A 3 -0.53 20.38 -21.34
C SER A 3 -1.10 18.98 -21.55
N THR A 4 -0.41 17.98 -21.00
CA THR A 4 -0.98 16.64 -20.84
C THR A 4 -2.21 16.76 -19.93
N PRO A 5 -3.37 16.24 -20.32
CA PRO A 5 -4.53 16.24 -19.44
C PRO A 5 -4.24 15.43 -18.17
N PRO A 6 -4.81 15.79 -17.01
CA PRO A 6 -4.63 15.02 -15.79
C PRO A 6 -5.11 13.58 -16.03
N SER A 7 -4.28 12.60 -15.67
CA SER A 7 -4.66 11.18 -15.69
C SER A 7 -5.90 11.02 -14.80
N THR A 8 -6.97 10.51 -15.36
CA THR A 8 -8.18 10.19 -14.59
C THR A 8 -7.80 9.09 -13.58
N LEU A 9 -8.03 9.36 -12.29
CA LEU A 9 -7.78 8.39 -11.23
C LEU A 9 -8.62 7.14 -11.49
N HIS A 10 -7.97 5.98 -11.58
CA HIS A 10 -8.67 4.72 -11.70
C HIS A 10 -9.07 4.24 -10.30
N VAL A 11 -10.23 4.67 -9.85
CA VAL A 11 -10.90 4.08 -8.67
C VAL A 11 -11.92 3.08 -9.22
N PRO A 12 -11.89 1.81 -8.82
CA PRO A 12 -12.89 0.83 -9.24
C PRO A 12 -14.30 1.36 -8.96
N SER A 13 -15.21 1.28 -9.94
CA SER A 13 -16.50 1.99 -9.97
C SER A 13 -17.51 1.58 -8.90
N SER A 14 -17.16 0.70 -7.95
CA SER A 14 -18.03 0.28 -6.85
C SER A 14 -17.19 -0.06 -5.63
N THR A 15 -17.04 0.88 -4.72
CA THR A 15 -16.41 0.66 -3.41
C THR A 15 -17.30 -0.10 -2.44
N ALA A 16 -18.62 -0.17 -2.67
CA ALA A 16 -19.58 -0.81 -1.79
C ALA A 16 -20.01 -2.23 -2.23
N ASP A 17 -19.83 -2.59 -3.52
CA ASP A 17 -20.31 -3.84 -4.11
C ASP A 17 -19.23 -4.66 -4.85
N ALA A 18 -17.97 -4.23 -4.86
CA ALA A 18 -16.90 -5.07 -5.38
C ALA A 18 -16.80 -6.30 -4.47
N ALA A 19 -17.29 -7.43 -4.95
CA ALA A 19 -17.04 -8.70 -4.28
C ALA A 19 -15.53 -8.83 -4.05
N PRO A 20 -15.09 -9.32 -2.90
CA PRO A 20 -13.67 -9.38 -2.51
C PRO A 20 -12.80 -10.12 -3.51
N ASP A 21 -13.39 -11.10 -4.18
CA ASP A 21 -12.73 -11.93 -5.19
C ASP A 21 -12.33 -11.18 -6.48
N THR A 22 -12.66 -9.88 -6.58
CA THR A 22 -12.39 -9.08 -7.78
C THR A 22 -11.26 -8.06 -7.62
N LEU A 23 -10.98 -7.56 -6.41
CA LEU A 23 -9.92 -6.57 -6.22
C LEU A 23 -8.54 -7.23 -6.21
N HIS A 24 -7.67 -6.78 -7.11
CA HIS A 24 -6.28 -7.22 -7.19
C HIS A 24 -5.35 -6.18 -6.54
N VAL A 25 -4.59 -6.60 -5.55
CA VAL A 25 -3.66 -5.74 -4.82
C VAL A 25 -2.21 -6.11 -5.15
N ALA A 26 -1.43 -5.14 -5.61
CA ALA A 26 0.02 -5.30 -5.77
C ALA A 26 0.74 -4.84 -4.51
N VAL A 27 1.54 -5.72 -3.91
CA VAL A 27 2.43 -5.37 -2.80
C VAL A 27 3.86 -5.24 -3.33
N VAL A 28 4.37 -4.01 -3.35
CA VAL A 28 5.74 -3.70 -3.77
C VAL A 28 6.65 -3.71 -2.56
N GLY A 29 7.36 -4.81 -2.40
CA GLY A 29 8.22 -5.10 -1.26
C GLY A 29 7.87 -6.42 -0.58
N ALA A 30 8.76 -7.41 -0.67
CA ALA A 30 8.62 -8.74 -0.06
C ALA A 30 9.39 -8.88 1.28
N GLY A 31 9.51 -7.77 2.02
CA GLY A 31 10.06 -7.74 3.37
C GLY A 31 9.03 -8.14 4.43
N LYS A 32 9.41 -8.04 5.73
CA LYS A 32 8.54 -8.42 6.85
C LYS A 32 7.19 -7.70 6.85
N ALA A 33 7.17 -6.40 6.57
CA ALA A 33 5.92 -5.63 6.50
C ALA A 33 5.08 -6.02 5.27
N GLY A 34 5.70 -6.09 4.08
CA GLY A 34 4.99 -6.44 2.85
C GLY A 34 4.37 -7.84 2.90
N THR A 35 5.10 -8.84 3.41
CA THR A 35 4.55 -10.20 3.54
C THR A 35 3.44 -10.30 4.58
N ALA A 36 3.52 -9.56 5.71
CA ALA A 36 2.44 -9.52 6.70
C ALA A 36 1.17 -8.84 6.15
N ILE A 37 1.33 -7.75 5.39
CA ILE A 37 0.21 -7.09 4.71
C ILE A 37 -0.38 -8.02 3.64
N ALA A 38 0.46 -8.67 2.82
CA ALA A 38 0.01 -9.59 1.79
C ALA A 38 -0.81 -10.76 2.36
N ARG A 39 -0.37 -11.38 3.47
CA ARG A 39 -1.15 -12.43 4.16
C ARG A 39 -2.49 -11.89 4.66
N SER A 40 -2.48 -10.70 5.26
CA SER A 40 -3.72 -10.07 5.74
C SER A 40 -4.73 -9.81 4.61
N LEU A 41 -4.25 -9.42 3.43
CA LEU A 41 -5.05 -9.21 2.24
C LEU A 41 -5.59 -10.54 1.68
N LEU A 42 -4.76 -11.58 1.60
CA LEU A 42 -5.16 -12.91 1.15
C LEU A 42 -6.24 -13.52 2.07
N ASP A 43 -6.04 -13.43 3.39
CA ASP A 43 -7.01 -13.90 4.39
C ASP A 43 -8.36 -13.14 4.29
N ALA A 44 -8.32 -11.89 3.85
CA ALA A 44 -9.51 -11.09 3.58
C ALA A 44 -10.16 -11.39 2.21
N GLY A 45 -9.59 -12.31 1.41
CA GLY A 45 -10.12 -12.77 0.13
C GLY A 45 -9.68 -11.93 -1.09
N TYR A 46 -8.68 -11.08 -0.97
CA TYR A 46 -8.13 -10.32 -2.10
C TYR A 46 -7.15 -11.17 -2.92
N ARG A 47 -7.08 -10.90 -4.22
CA ARG A 47 -5.97 -11.39 -5.05
C ARG A 47 -4.74 -10.54 -4.77
N VAL A 48 -3.59 -11.19 -4.59
CA VAL A 48 -2.36 -10.47 -4.23
C VAL A 48 -1.21 -10.86 -5.16
N SER A 49 -0.62 -9.87 -5.82
CA SER A 49 0.72 -9.98 -6.40
C SER A 49 1.74 -9.35 -5.48
N ILE A 50 2.92 -9.96 -5.39
CA ILE A 50 4.01 -9.43 -4.57
C ILE A 50 5.28 -9.30 -5.41
N SER A 51 6.01 -8.21 -5.23
CA SER A 51 7.26 -7.97 -5.95
C SER A 51 8.39 -7.56 -5.03
N ALA A 52 9.62 -7.84 -5.45
CA ALA A 52 10.83 -7.34 -4.82
C ALA A 52 11.85 -6.94 -5.91
N SER A 53 13.03 -6.49 -5.48
CA SER A 53 14.12 -6.22 -6.42
C SER A 53 14.66 -7.52 -7.02
N GLY A 54 14.57 -7.68 -8.33
CA GLY A 54 15.13 -8.80 -9.08
C GLY A 54 14.10 -9.78 -9.60
N ASP A 55 14.57 -10.94 -10.05
CA ASP A 55 13.79 -11.96 -10.72
C ASP A 55 12.75 -12.59 -9.78
N PRO A 56 11.46 -12.58 -10.11
CA PRO A 56 10.38 -13.18 -9.31
C PRO A 56 10.60 -14.67 -9.03
N SER A 57 11.21 -15.42 -9.94
CA SER A 57 11.46 -16.86 -9.77
C SER A 57 12.31 -17.16 -8.52
N ARG A 58 13.14 -16.21 -8.12
CA ARG A 58 13.96 -16.34 -6.89
C ARG A 58 13.15 -16.13 -5.62
N LEU A 59 11.95 -15.57 -5.74
CA LEU A 59 11.03 -15.33 -4.63
C LEU A 59 10.02 -16.46 -4.46
N GLU A 60 9.75 -17.25 -5.51
CA GLU A 60 8.68 -18.25 -5.52
C GLU A 60 8.70 -19.13 -4.28
N LEU A 61 9.81 -19.84 -4.02
CA LEU A 61 9.91 -20.73 -2.87
C LEU A 61 9.70 -20.01 -1.53
N MET A 62 10.23 -18.79 -1.39
CA MET A 62 10.07 -18.00 -0.17
C MET A 62 8.62 -17.52 -0.03
N ILE A 63 8.00 -17.07 -1.11
CA ILE A 63 6.61 -16.59 -1.10
C ILE A 63 5.65 -17.74 -0.86
N ASP A 64 5.84 -18.90 -1.49
CA ASP A 64 5.02 -20.10 -1.25
C ASP A 64 5.02 -20.53 0.22
N PHE A 65 6.16 -20.34 0.91
CA PHE A 65 6.28 -20.69 2.32
C PHE A 65 5.78 -19.57 3.26
N VAL A 66 6.12 -18.30 2.97
CA VAL A 66 5.86 -17.16 3.89
C VAL A 66 4.50 -16.52 3.64
N THR A 67 4.01 -16.55 2.40
CA THR A 67 2.78 -15.86 1.98
C THR A 67 2.05 -16.72 0.94
N PRO A 68 1.63 -17.94 1.32
CA PRO A 68 0.99 -18.86 0.38
C PRO A 68 -0.25 -18.23 -0.24
N GLY A 69 -0.35 -18.30 -1.57
CA GLY A 69 -1.41 -17.69 -2.35
C GLY A 69 -1.09 -16.33 -2.97
N ALA A 70 -0.01 -15.67 -2.56
CA ALA A 70 0.49 -14.49 -3.27
C ALA A 70 1.25 -14.90 -4.54
N GLU A 71 1.09 -14.14 -5.62
CA GLU A 71 1.73 -14.37 -6.90
C GLU A 71 2.99 -13.49 -7.02
N PRO A 72 4.21 -14.07 -7.03
CA PRO A 72 5.43 -13.28 -7.25
C PRO A 72 5.50 -12.80 -8.70
N LYS A 73 5.66 -11.49 -8.89
CA LYS A 73 5.75 -10.84 -10.21
C LYS A 73 6.88 -9.82 -10.26
N TRP A 74 7.28 -9.46 -11.48
CA TRP A 74 8.02 -8.21 -11.70
C TRP A 74 7.18 -7.03 -11.22
N THR A 75 7.83 -6.00 -10.65
CA THR A 75 7.11 -4.82 -10.13
C THR A 75 6.22 -4.17 -11.19
N HIS A 76 6.71 -4.07 -12.43
CA HIS A 76 5.92 -3.53 -13.54
C HIS A 76 4.63 -4.32 -13.75
N ASP A 77 4.72 -5.64 -13.84
CA ASP A 77 3.57 -6.50 -14.15
C ASP A 77 2.59 -6.56 -12.97
N ALA A 78 3.12 -6.66 -11.73
CA ALA A 78 2.31 -6.62 -10.53
C ALA A 78 1.45 -5.34 -10.45
N VAL A 79 2.07 -4.17 -10.70
CA VAL A 79 1.39 -2.88 -10.62
C VAL A 79 0.44 -2.66 -11.81
N THR A 80 0.83 -3.09 -13.01
CA THR A 80 -0.01 -2.90 -14.22
C THR A 80 -1.35 -3.63 -14.09
N ASP A 81 -1.35 -4.82 -13.51
CA ASP A 81 -2.54 -5.66 -13.35
C ASP A 81 -3.37 -5.30 -12.10
N ALA A 82 -2.89 -4.41 -11.22
CA ALA A 82 -3.51 -4.16 -9.93
C ALA A 82 -4.50 -3.00 -9.93
N ASP A 83 -5.54 -3.12 -9.10
CA ASP A 83 -6.50 -2.06 -8.77
C ASP A 83 -5.99 -1.16 -7.65
N LEU A 84 -5.17 -1.70 -6.74
CA LEU A 84 -4.58 -1.03 -5.59
C LEU A 84 -3.10 -1.40 -5.46
N VAL A 85 -2.25 -0.44 -5.18
CA VAL A 85 -0.81 -0.66 -4.97
C VAL A 85 -0.42 -0.37 -3.53
N VAL A 86 0.30 -1.27 -2.89
CA VAL A 86 0.86 -1.10 -1.54
C VAL A 86 2.37 -0.98 -1.63
N LEU A 87 2.92 0.15 -1.20
CA LEU A 87 4.37 0.37 -1.10
C LEU A 87 4.86 -0.04 0.28
N ALA A 88 5.61 -1.15 0.34
CA ALA A 88 6.17 -1.73 1.58
C ALA A 88 7.67 -1.99 1.44
N LEU A 89 8.41 -1.00 0.96
CA LEU A 89 9.85 -1.05 0.72
C LEU A 89 10.59 -0.02 1.59
N PRO A 90 11.90 -0.18 1.83
CA PRO A 90 12.68 0.85 2.51
C PRO A 90 12.65 2.16 1.72
N LEU A 91 12.50 3.31 2.40
CA LEU A 91 12.33 4.62 1.75
C LEU A 91 13.48 4.98 0.80
N HIS A 92 14.71 4.58 1.11
CA HIS A 92 15.85 4.79 0.21
C HIS A 92 15.71 4.08 -1.15
N ARG A 93 14.84 3.06 -1.23
CA ARG A 93 14.51 2.32 -2.46
C ARG A 93 13.38 2.95 -3.26
N LEU A 94 12.63 3.89 -2.69
CA LEU A 94 11.44 4.48 -3.32
C LEU A 94 11.76 5.09 -4.70
N LYS A 95 12.94 5.69 -4.85
CA LYS A 95 13.43 6.24 -6.13
C LYS A 95 13.61 5.21 -7.26
N THR A 96 13.56 3.91 -6.95
CA THR A 96 13.63 2.85 -7.97
C THR A 96 12.27 2.50 -8.58
N VAL A 97 11.19 3.03 -8.02
CA VAL A 97 9.84 2.88 -8.56
C VAL A 97 9.60 4.00 -9.58
N ASP A 98 9.25 3.61 -10.81
CA ASP A 98 8.94 4.57 -11.86
C ASP A 98 7.63 5.32 -11.53
N PRO A 99 7.64 6.66 -11.41
CA PRO A 99 6.44 7.43 -11.16
C PRO A 99 5.33 7.24 -12.21
N ALA A 100 5.72 7.01 -13.46
CA ALA A 100 4.75 6.78 -14.53
C ALA A 100 3.93 5.49 -14.31
N LEU A 101 4.51 4.49 -13.65
CA LEU A 101 3.85 3.23 -13.34
C LEU A 101 2.71 3.41 -12.32
N LEU A 102 2.82 4.41 -11.43
CA LEU A 102 1.83 4.69 -10.39
C LEU A 102 0.81 5.76 -10.80
N ALA A 103 0.97 6.38 -11.96
CA ALA A 103 0.05 7.42 -12.43
C ALA A 103 -1.37 6.90 -12.60
N GLY A 104 -2.35 7.63 -12.04
CA GLY A 104 -3.77 7.26 -12.06
C GLY A 104 -4.16 6.16 -11.07
N ARG A 105 -3.27 5.73 -10.18
CA ARG A 105 -3.52 4.63 -9.23
C ARG A 105 -3.70 5.13 -7.80
N VAL A 106 -4.46 4.36 -7.02
CA VAL A 106 -4.47 4.50 -5.57
C VAL A 106 -3.26 3.75 -5.00
N VAL A 107 -2.46 4.44 -4.19
CA VAL A 107 -1.20 3.96 -3.66
C VAL A 107 -1.20 4.05 -2.15
N VAL A 108 -1.12 2.91 -1.48
CA VAL A 108 -0.99 2.84 -0.02
C VAL A 108 0.48 2.99 0.37
N ASP A 109 0.79 4.05 1.10
CA ASP A 109 2.11 4.26 1.72
C ASP A 109 2.12 3.66 3.13
N THR A 110 2.87 2.58 3.31
CA THR A 110 3.06 1.91 4.62
C THR A 110 4.41 2.23 5.26
N MET A 111 5.22 3.04 4.58
CA MET A 111 6.61 3.27 4.95
C MET A 111 6.75 4.33 6.06
N ASN A 112 7.80 4.22 6.83
CA ASN A 112 8.23 5.23 7.78
C ASN A 112 9.70 5.59 7.51
N TYR A 113 10.04 6.87 7.60
CA TYR A 113 11.43 7.30 7.54
C TYR A 113 12.15 6.89 8.84
N TRP A 114 13.15 6.05 8.69
CA TRP A 114 13.98 5.61 9.80
C TRP A 114 15.47 5.67 9.45
N PRO A 115 16.17 6.76 9.81
CA PRO A 115 17.57 7.00 9.44
C PRO A 115 18.54 5.84 9.66
N PRO A 116 18.43 5.04 10.75
CA PRO A 116 19.31 3.88 10.94
C PRO A 116 19.24 2.82 9.84
N VAL A 117 18.11 2.75 9.10
CA VAL A 117 17.91 1.82 7.97
C VAL A 117 18.01 2.53 6.63
N ASP A 118 17.41 3.72 6.52
CA ASP A 118 17.31 4.45 5.25
C ASP A 118 18.51 5.32 4.96
N GLY A 119 19.37 5.59 5.97
CA GLY A 119 20.38 6.63 5.91
C GLY A 119 19.77 8.03 5.93
N GLU A 120 20.59 9.06 5.74
CA GLU A 120 20.09 10.41 5.58
C GLU A 120 19.53 10.62 4.17
N ILE A 121 18.23 10.88 4.08
CA ILE A 121 17.54 11.28 2.86
C ILE A 121 17.06 12.71 3.06
N PRO A 122 17.69 13.72 2.43
CA PRO A 122 17.39 15.15 2.70
C PRO A 122 15.91 15.50 2.60
N ALA A 123 15.18 14.92 1.64
CA ALA A 123 13.76 15.17 1.44
C ALA A 123 12.89 14.72 2.63
N PHE A 124 13.34 13.72 3.39
CA PHE A 124 12.63 13.20 4.57
C PHE A 124 13.25 13.68 5.89
N ALA A 125 14.52 14.09 5.86
CA ALA A 125 15.25 14.49 7.07
C ALA A 125 14.93 15.91 7.54
N ALA A 126 14.35 16.76 6.70
CA ALA A 126 13.99 18.13 7.03
C ALA A 126 13.01 18.24 8.21
N GLY A 127 12.17 17.22 8.44
CA GLY A 127 11.37 17.05 9.65
C GLY A 127 10.23 18.07 9.86
N ASP A 128 10.03 18.96 8.90
CA ASP A 128 9.07 20.06 8.94
C ASP A 128 7.70 19.67 8.32
N ARG A 129 7.63 18.49 7.71
CA ARG A 129 6.40 17.98 7.09
C ARG A 129 6.31 16.45 7.12
N PRO A 130 5.10 15.87 7.00
CA PRO A 130 4.88 14.43 6.98
C PRO A 130 5.57 13.73 5.82
N SER A 131 6.14 12.55 6.06
CA SER A 131 6.84 11.76 5.03
C SER A 131 5.95 11.40 3.83
N SER A 132 4.64 11.25 4.05
CA SER A 132 3.70 10.89 2.98
C SER A 132 3.40 12.03 2.02
N GLU A 133 3.57 13.29 2.44
CA GLU A 133 3.56 14.43 1.51
C GLU A 133 4.75 14.37 0.55
N VAL A 134 5.93 14.00 1.06
CA VAL A 134 7.11 13.79 0.23
C VAL A 134 6.88 12.64 -0.76
N VAL A 135 6.26 11.54 -0.30
CA VAL A 135 5.89 10.42 -1.19
C VAL A 135 4.89 10.89 -2.25
N GLN A 136 3.88 11.68 -1.89
CA GLN A 136 2.91 12.23 -2.85
C GLN A 136 3.58 13.11 -3.91
N GLU A 137 4.57 13.91 -3.54
CA GLU A 137 5.34 14.72 -4.50
C GLU A 137 6.21 13.88 -5.43
N MET A 138 6.75 12.76 -4.95
CA MET A 138 7.50 11.83 -5.80
C MET A 138 6.60 11.12 -6.83
N PHE A 139 5.31 10.98 -6.52
CA PHE A 139 4.32 10.32 -7.38
C PHE A 139 3.10 11.24 -7.62
N PRO A 140 3.27 12.36 -8.31
CA PRO A 140 2.24 13.41 -8.41
C PRO A 140 0.99 12.96 -9.17
N GLY A 141 1.10 11.89 -9.96
CA GLY A 141 -0.04 11.31 -10.68
C GLY A 141 -0.80 10.23 -9.91
N ALA A 142 -0.33 9.84 -8.71
CA ALA A 142 -0.96 8.84 -7.86
C ALA A 142 -1.83 9.50 -6.78
N ALA A 143 -2.84 8.79 -6.28
CA ALA A 143 -3.53 9.14 -5.04
C ALA A 143 -2.90 8.38 -3.87
N VAL A 144 -2.04 9.05 -3.12
CA VAL A 144 -1.34 8.43 -1.99
C VAL A 144 -2.23 8.42 -0.75
N VAL A 145 -2.32 7.26 -0.10
CA VAL A 145 -3.04 7.05 1.15
C VAL A 145 -2.10 6.42 2.18
N LYS A 146 -1.90 7.10 3.30
CA LYS A 146 -1.08 6.64 4.42
C LYS A 146 -1.88 5.73 5.33
N THR A 147 -1.42 4.50 5.54
CA THR A 147 -1.94 3.60 6.58
C THR A 147 -0.93 2.50 6.92
N PHE A 148 -1.23 1.64 7.89
CA PHE A 148 -0.39 0.55 8.43
C PHE A 148 0.94 0.98 9.08
N SER A 149 1.43 2.17 8.84
CA SER A 149 2.73 2.65 9.31
C SER A 149 2.84 2.80 10.83
N HIS A 150 1.72 2.86 11.53
CA HIS A 150 1.62 3.02 12.99
C HIS A 150 1.28 1.71 13.73
N THR A 151 1.30 0.57 13.02
CA THR A 151 1.23 -0.77 13.63
C THR A 151 2.45 -1.59 13.26
N GLY A 152 2.99 -2.35 14.20
CA GLY A 152 4.11 -3.24 13.92
C GLY A 152 3.65 -4.42 13.04
N TYR A 153 4.45 -4.80 12.04
CA TYR A 153 4.11 -5.92 11.15
C TYR A 153 3.80 -7.22 11.91
N HIS A 154 4.39 -7.42 13.09
CA HIS A 154 4.18 -8.58 13.94
C HIS A 154 2.86 -8.53 14.73
N HIS A 155 2.19 -7.38 14.78
CA HIS A 155 0.88 -7.19 15.37
C HIS A 155 -0.25 -7.23 14.33
N LEU A 156 0.08 -7.01 13.06
CA LEU A 156 -0.91 -6.83 12.01
C LEU A 156 -1.88 -8.02 11.85
N GLU A 157 -1.38 -9.25 12.01
CA GLU A 157 -2.21 -10.45 11.89
C GLU A 157 -2.88 -10.84 13.22
N PRO A 158 -2.17 -10.93 14.38
CA PRO A 158 -2.78 -11.37 15.64
C PRO A 158 -3.78 -10.37 16.24
N ASP A 159 -3.70 -9.09 15.89
CA ASP A 159 -4.60 -8.05 16.42
C ASP A 159 -5.89 -7.87 15.61
N ARG A 160 -6.04 -8.58 14.49
CA ARG A 160 -7.27 -8.54 13.67
C ARG A 160 -8.48 -9.05 14.45
N ARG A 161 -9.60 -8.36 14.31
CA ARG A 161 -10.87 -8.74 14.94
C ARG A 161 -12.03 -8.55 13.94
N PRO A 162 -13.09 -9.36 14.04
CA PRO A 162 -14.30 -9.13 13.24
C PRO A 162 -14.97 -7.80 13.60
N ALA A 163 -15.80 -7.30 12.70
CA ALA A 163 -16.58 -6.09 12.92
C ALA A 163 -17.42 -6.18 14.23
N GLY A 164 -17.43 -5.08 15.00
CA GLY A 164 -18.13 -4.99 16.28
C GLY A 164 -17.45 -5.67 17.47
N HIS A 165 -16.27 -6.25 17.29
CA HIS A 165 -15.52 -6.82 18.43
C HIS A 165 -14.97 -5.70 19.33
N PRO A 166 -15.12 -5.78 20.69
CA PRO A 166 -14.74 -4.69 21.59
C PRO A 166 -13.22 -4.37 21.60
N GLU A 167 -12.37 -5.32 21.23
CA GLU A 167 -10.92 -5.14 21.14
C GLU A 167 -10.45 -4.84 19.72
N ARG A 168 -11.36 -4.55 18.79
CA ARG A 168 -11.00 -4.21 17.43
C ARG A 168 -10.30 -2.86 17.42
N ARG A 169 -9.08 -2.81 16.85
CA ARG A 169 -8.25 -1.61 16.86
C ARG A 169 -8.57 -0.72 15.66
N GLY A 170 -8.49 0.60 15.90
CA GLY A 170 -8.53 1.60 14.84
C GLY A 170 -7.20 1.72 14.10
N LEU A 171 -7.26 1.87 12.78
CA LEU A 171 -6.14 2.27 11.94
C LEU A 171 -6.46 3.57 11.21
N ALA A 172 -5.59 4.57 11.36
CA ALA A 172 -5.69 5.80 10.60
C ALA A 172 -5.49 5.55 9.11
N VAL A 173 -6.34 6.16 8.28
CA VAL A 173 -6.29 6.13 6.82
C VAL A 173 -6.28 7.56 6.34
N ALA A 174 -5.10 8.10 6.02
CA ALA A 174 -4.92 9.50 5.68
C ALA A 174 -4.61 9.68 4.19
N GLY A 175 -5.28 10.62 3.54
CA GLY A 175 -5.08 10.91 2.12
C GLY A 175 -5.80 12.19 1.71
N ASN A 176 -5.37 12.77 0.59
CA ASN A 176 -5.97 14.01 0.06
C ASN A 176 -7.17 13.75 -0.85
N GLU A 177 -7.27 12.55 -1.44
CA GLU A 177 -8.34 12.17 -2.37
C GLU A 177 -9.38 11.32 -1.65
N HIS A 178 -10.60 11.84 -1.51
CA HIS A 178 -11.69 11.22 -0.75
C HIS A 178 -12.00 9.78 -1.21
N ASP A 179 -12.08 9.54 -2.53
CA ASP A 179 -12.41 8.22 -3.07
C ASP A 179 -11.29 7.20 -2.81
N ALA A 180 -10.03 7.63 -2.85
CA ALA A 180 -8.90 6.79 -2.50
C ALA A 180 -8.91 6.42 -1.01
N VAL A 181 -9.20 7.38 -0.13
CA VAL A 181 -9.35 7.14 1.32
C VAL A 181 -10.52 6.18 1.58
N ALA A 182 -11.64 6.33 0.88
CA ALA A 182 -12.79 5.45 1.02
C ALA A 182 -12.46 4.00 0.59
N LEU A 183 -11.79 3.82 -0.56
CA LEU A 183 -11.34 2.50 -1.04
C LEU A 183 -10.41 1.83 -0.02
N VAL A 184 -9.38 2.53 0.44
CA VAL A 184 -8.41 1.98 1.40
C VAL A 184 -9.07 1.72 2.76
N SER A 185 -10.02 2.54 3.18
CA SER A 185 -10.81 2.31 4.40
C SER A 185 -11.62 1.01 4.32
N ALA A 186 -12.25 0.73 3.19
CA ALA A 186 -12.95 -0.54 2.97
C ALA A 186 -12.00 -1.75 3.05
N VAL A 187 -10.78 -1.62 2.52
CA VAL A 187 -9.73 -2.66 2.63
C VAL A 187 -9.31 -2.84 4.09
N VAL A 188 -9.08 -1.76 4.84
CA VAL A 188 -8.71 -1.79 6.26
C VAL A 188 -9.79 -2.44 7.11
N ASP A 189 -11.07 -2.10 6.89
CA ASP A 189 -12.20 -2.72 7.57
C ASP A 189 -12.24 -4.22 7.34
N ARG A 190 -12.11 -4.63 6.09
CA ARG A 190 -12.19 -6.03 5.70
C ARG A 190 -11.03 -6.88 6.23
N ILE A 191 -9.83 -6.33 6.36
CA ILE A 191 -8.70 -7.04 7.00
C ILE A 191 -8.90 -7.22 8.51
N GLY A 192 -9.82 -6.52 9.15
CA GLY A 192 -10.15 -6.70 10.56
C GLY A 192 -9.78 -5.54 11.48
N TYR A 193 -9.72 -4.32 10.95
CA TYR A 193 -9.45 -3.09 11.69
C TYR A 193 -10.54 -2.05 11.45
N ASP A 194 -10.80 -1.18 12.44
CA ASP A 194 -11.70 -0.05 12.25
C ASP A 194 -10.95 1.07 11.51
N PRO A 195 -11.35 1.43 10.29
CA PRO A 195 -10.72 2.54 9.59
C PRO A 195 -11.07 3.87 10.27
N VAL A 196 -10.07 4.71 10.47
CA VAL A 196 -10.22 6.08 10.96
C VAL A 196 -9.78 7.04 9.85
N PRO A 197 -10.71 7.50 8.99
CA PRO A 197 -10.37 8.35 7.86
C PRO A 197 -9.86 9.72 8.31
N VAL A 198 -8.79 10.18 7.65
CA VAL A 198 -8.20 11.53 7.80
C VAL A 198 -8.05 12.11 6.39
N ASN A 199 -8.73 13.22 6.12
CA ASN A 199 -8.77 13.82 4.78
C ASN A 199 -7.58 14.76 4.50
N SER A 200 -6.40 14.39 4.96
CA SER A 200 -5.15 15.10 4.69
C SER A 200 -3.96 14.18 4.94
N LEU A 201 -2.89 14.35 4.15
CA LEU A 201 -1.56 13.79 4.42
C LEU A 201 -0.72 14.71 5.32
N ALA A 202 -1.20 15.95 5.54
CA ALA A 202 -0.58 16.97 6.38
C ALA A 202 -0.97 16.81 7.84
#